data_6a8a0d324f11749a70b66cd3d485df1a
#
_entry.id   6a8a0d324f11749a70b66cd3d485df1a
#
_cell.length_a   1.000
_cell.length_b   1.000
_cell.length_c   1.000
_cell.angle_alpha   90.00
_cell.angle_beta   90.00
_cell.angle_gamma   90.00
#
_symmetry.space_group_name_H-M   'P 1'
#
loop_
_entity.id
_entity.type
_entity.pdbx_description
1 polymer ?
#
loop_
_entity_poly.entity_id
_entity_poly.type
_entity_poly.pdbx_seq_one_letter_code
_entity_poly.pdbx_strand_id
1 'polypeptide(L)'
;MTIYAIFVLIMRNIKYINKYIMVISLTVMAVIGQAQPVPAGDENIPYLMTFGGEGETSWGDDDFSQTFFFKIPFSYSQPFYIKVYDPDTGGEVDEINGLWDTRMSYSVYGGKESWSNDDAKGIQPSGSYRSGTLLASKVFGMDDRYDDEWYTFGPFNPTEGEMVDEFGGYIFKIICEGISGDDGNLYRYFLSTEPEENTAIEDGNAFTYEYSFRMWNNSDNISHIYPYIDTATIFVKQVNFDWDDDGYIRVVSRVRRGLLATISNEDNWVESKIKIDQEEINSSLDFQFIKKKSPLIRNNNVVISVENQYGEYLEFFTIPIGGVPVFNPNLIVNKIEK
;
A
#
# COMPACT_ATOMS: atom_id res chain seq x y z
N MET A 1 40.24 -3.93 -56.13
CA MET A 1 40.29 -4.43 -54.74
C MET A 1 39.74 -3.43 -53.69
N THR A 2 39.25 -2.30 -54.09
CA THR A 2 38.87 -1.18 -53.17
C THR A 2 37.37 -1.10 -52.81
N ILE A 3 36.48 -1.58 -53.68
CA ILE A 3 35.02 -1.50 -53.45
C ILE A 3 34.50 -2.54 -52.45
N TYR A 4 35.08 -3.74 -52.45
CA TYR A 4 34.68 -4.83 -51.55
C TYR A 4 35.05 -4.55 -50.09
N ALA A 5 36.19 -3.89 -49.87
CA ALA A 5 36.62 -3.50 -48.52
C ALA A 5 35.71 -2.42 -47.88
N ILE A 6 35.23 -1.47 -48.69
CA ILE A 6 34.32 -0.42 -48.23
C ILE A 6 32.94 -1.02 -47.89
N PHE A 7 32.43 -1.96 -48.69
CA PHE A 7 31.15 -2.61 -48.43
C PHE A 7 31.15 -3.44 -47.13
N VAL A 8 32.23 -4.15 -46.86
CA VAL A 8 32.42 -4.93 -45.61
C VAL A 8 32.49 -3.99 -44.38
N LEU A 9 33.13 -2.81 -44.52
CA LEU A 9 33.23 -1.84 -43.44
C LEU A 9 31.87 -1.20 -43.12
N ILE A 10 31.06 -0.88 -44.15
CA ILE A 10 29.71 -0.34 -43.98
C ILE A 10 28.79 -1.36 -43.33
N MET A 11 28.80 -2.62 -43.78
CA MET A 11 27.97 -3.70 -43.19
C MET A 11 28.34 -4.00 -41.74
N ARG A 12 29.60 -3.86 -41.36
CA ARG A 12 30.09 -4.05 -39.99
C ARG A 12 29.62 -2.91 -39.09
N ASN A 13 29.64 -1.66 -39.57
CA ASN A 13 29.14 -0.51 -38.81
C ASN A 13 27.61 -0.54 -38.66
N ILE A 14 26.84 -0.98 -39.64
CA ILE A 14 25.38 -1.18 -39.53
C ILE A 14 25.03 -2.21 -38.48
N LYS A 15 25.79 -3.33 -38.36
CA LYS A 15 25.58 -4.32 -37.30
C LYS A 15 25.82 -3.74 -35.91
N TYR A 16 26.79 -2.87 -35.72
CA TYR A 16 27.03 -2.22 -34.44
C TYR A 16 25.95 -1.18 -34.12
N ILE A 17 25.53 -0.37 -35.08
CA ILE A 17 24.45 0.63 -34.92
C ILE A 17 23.13 -0.08 -34.54
N ASN A 18 22.77 -1.17 -35.22
CA ASN A 18 21.58 -1.95 -34.85
C ASN A 18 21.68 -2.58 -33.46
N LYS A 19 22.86 -2.99 -33.01
CA LYS A 19 23.09 -3.52 -31.69
C LYS A 19 22.94 -2.44 -30.60
N TYR A 20 23.41 -1.21 -30.84
CA TYR A 20 23.22 -0.08 -29.92
C TYR A 20 21.79 0.44 -29.91
N ILE A 21 21.12 0.48 -31.06
CA ILE A 21 19.69 0.85 -31.14
C ILE A 21 18.85 -0.20 -30.40
N MET A 22 19.14 -1.48 -30.51
CA MET A 22 18.44 -2.55 -29.77
C MET A 22 18.69 -2.49 -28.26
N VAL A 23 19.91 -2.14 -27.83
CA VAL A 23 20.23 -1.94 -26.40
C VAL A 23 19.55 -0.69 -25.85
N ILE A 24 19.51 0.40 -26.60
CA ILE A 24 18.82 1.65 -26.20
C ILE A 24 17.30 1.44 -26.16
N SER A 25 16.71 0.70 -27.11
CA SER A 25 15.27 0.38 -27.04
C SER A 25 14.92 -0.61 -25.90
N LEU A 26 15.84 -1.50 -25.50
CA LEU A 26 15.61 -2.34 -24.31
C LEU A 26 15.74 -1.56 -22.98
N THR A 27 16.56 -0.52 -22.94
CA THR A 27 16.68 0.33 -21.72
C THR A 27 15.57 1.36 -21.58
N VAL A 28 14.90 1.74 -22.67
CA VAL A 28 13.74 2.67 -22.64
C VAL A 28 12.43 1.93 -22.33
N MET A 29 12.37 0.59 -22.43
CA MET A 29 11.19 -0.19 -22.03
C MET A 29 11.08 -0.50 -20.53
N ALA A 30 11.96 0.00 -19.68
CA ALA A 30 11.96 -0.29 -18.24
C ALA A 30 11.35 0.81 -17.38
N VAL A 31 10.69 1.81 -17.96
CA VAL A 31 9.87 2.77 -17.20
C VAL A 31 8.48 2.82 -17.86
N ILE A 32 7.80 1.69 -17.84
CA ILE A 32 6.34 1.70 -17.92
C ILE A 32 5.92 2.09 -16.51
N GLY A 33 5.36 3.30 -16.35
CA GLY A 33 4.77 3.74 -15.11
C GLY A 33 3.89 2.62 -14.57
N GLN A 34 4.23 2.09 -13.40
CA GLN A 34 3.43 1.04 -12.79
C GLN A 34 2.10 1.68 -12.39
N ALA A 35 1.02 1.06 -12.82
CA ALA A 35 -0.30 1.34 -12.31
C ALA A 35 -0.24 1.35 -10.77
N GLN A 36 -0.94 2.29 -10.14
CA GLN A 36 -0.94 2.42 -8.68
C GLN A 36 -2.26 1.90 -8.08
N PRO A 37 -2.45 0.57 -8.07
CA PRO A 37 -3.46 -0.01 -7.21
C PRO A 37 -3.04 0.21 -5.75
N VAL A 38 -3.99 0.28 -4.86
CA VAL A 38 -3.81 0.16 -3.42
C VAL A 38 -4.65 -1.03 -2.95
N PRO A 39 -4.04 -2.07 -2.48
CA PRO A 39 -2.60 -2.33 -2.29
C PRO A 39 -1.82 -2.38 -3.60
N ALA A 40 -0.55 -1.95 -3.57
CA ALA A 40 0.33 -1.99 -4.73
C ALA A 40 0.83 -3.41 -5.05
N GLY A 41 1.28 -3.64 -6.28
CA GLY A 41 1.75 -4.96 -6.69
C GLY A 41 2.91 -5.50 -5.86
N ASP A 42 3.83 -4.62 -5.43
CA ASP A 42 4.98 -4.99 -4.59
C ASP A 42 4.58 -5.29 -3.13
N GLU A 43 3.41 -4.86 -2.68
CA GLU A 43 2.86 -5.21 -1.36
C GLU A 43 2.32 -6.63 -1.35
N ASN A 44 1.89 -7.15 -2.50
CA ASN A 44 1.32 -8.49 -2.63
C ASN A 44 0.22 -8.77 -1.59
N ILE A 45 -0.61 -7.78 -1.33
CA ILE A 45 -1.79 -7.87 -0.47
C ILE A 45 -3.00 -8.03 -1.39
N PRO A 46 -3.90 -9.00 -1.16
CA PRO A 46 -5.05 -9.22 -2.03
C PRO A 46 -6.08 -8.11 -1.91
N TYR A 47 -6.43 -7.69 -0.70
CA TYR A 47 -7.46 -6.69 -0.44
C TYR A 47 -7.17 -5.91 0.85
N LEU A 48 -7.61 -4.66 0.89
CA LEU A 48 -7.91 -3.94 2.12
C LEU A 48 -9.15 -4.55 2.76
N MET A 49 -9.33 -4.32 4.06
CA MET A 49 -10.45 -4.89 4.80
C MET A 49 -11.04 -3.84 5.74
N THR A 50 -12.37 -3.76 5.80
CA THR A 50 -13.10 -2.97 6.80
C THR A 50 -14.44 -3.64 7.05
N PHE A 51 -14.77 -3.90 8.32
CA PHE A 51 -16.04 -4.49 8.71
C PHE A 51 -17.13 -3.43 8.87
N GLY A 52 -18.38 -3.88 8.85
CA GLY A 52 -19.51 -3.07 9.28
C GLY A 52 -19.39 -2.70 10.76
N GLY A 53 -19.98 -1.55 11.16
CA GLY A 53 -19.81 -1.00 12.51
C GLY A 53 -20.43 -1.83 13.66
N GLU A 54 -21.05 -2.97 13.37
CA GLU A 54 -21.60 -3.93 14.33
C GLU A 54 -20.76 -5.23 14.37
N GLY A 55 -19.67 -5.33 13.58
CA GLY A 55 -18.75 -6.44 13.57
C GLY A 55 -18.00 -6.61 14.90
N GLU A 56 -17.36 -7.77 15.09
CA GLU A 56 -16.48 -8.00 16.22
C GLU A 56 -15.04 -7.62 15.87
N THR A 57 -14.35 -6.89 16.75
CA THR A 57 -12.97 -6.47 16.52
C THR A 57 -12.01 -7.65 16.32
N SER A 58 -12.29 -8.78 16.97
CA SER A 58 -11.55 -10.05 16.81
C SER A 58 -11.60 -10.64 15.39
N TRP A 59 -12.29 -10.01 14.44
CA TRP A 59 -12.27 -10.39 13.04
C TRP A 59 -11.19 -9.66 12.21
N GLY A 60 -10.36 -8.84 12.88
CA GLY A 60 -9.21 -8.16 12.26
C GLY A 60 -9.50 -6.77 11.72
N ASP A 61 -10.43 -6.07 12.37
CA ASP A 61 -10.67 -4.64 12.17
C ASP A 61 -10.98 -4.01 13.55
N ASP A 62 -10.11 -3.16 14.04
CA ASP A 62 -10.17 -2.70 15.43
C ASP A 62 -11.10 -1.49 15.65
N ASP A 63 -11.46 -0.75 14.59
CA ASP A 63 -12.23 0.48 14.68
C ASP A 63 -13.27 0.69 13.58
N PHE A 64 -13.45 -0.30 12.69
CA PHE A 64 -14.39 -0.28 11.54
C PHE A 64 -14.17 0.90 10.59
N SER A 65 -12.92 1.32 10.46
CA SER A 65 -12.53 2.48 9.67
C SER A 65 -11.14 2.29 9.07
N GLN A 66 -10.91 2.81 7.87
CA GLN A 66 -9.57 2.85 7.31
C GLN A 66 -9.35 4.12 6.50
N THR A 67 -8.25 4.81 6.78
CA THR A 67 -7.88 6.07 6.14
C THR A 67 -6.68 5.88 5.22
N PHE A 68 -6.81 6.31 3.95
CA PHE A 68 -5.71 6.38 2.99
C PHE A 68 -5.50 7.79 2.48
N PHE A 69 -4.25 8.09 2.13
CA PHE A 69 -3.84 9.35 1.53
C PHE A 69 -3.29 9.10 0.14
N PHE A 70 -3.65 10.00 -0.80
CA PHE A 70 -3.13 10.00 -2.16
C PHE A 70 -2.31 11.25 -2.42
N LYS A 71 -1.07 11.05 -2.83
CA LYS A 71 -0.18 12.13 -3.25
C LYS A 71 -0.29 12.35 -4.75
N ILE A 72 -0.68 13.56 -5.14
CA ILE A 72 -0.66 14.06 -6.51
C ILE A 72 0.56 14.97 -6.66
N PRO A 73 1.56 14.65 -7.50
CA PRO A 73 2.78 15.45 -7.60
C PRO A 73 2.49 16.85 -8.15
N PHE A 74 3.27 17.85 -7.75
CA PHE A 74 3.12 19.24 -8.24
C PHE A 74 3.26 19.38 -9.76
N SER A 75 3.93 18.44 -10.42
CA SER A 75 4.08 18.38 -11.88
C SER A 75 2.78 18.02 -12.60
N TYR A 76 1.82 17.37 -11.91
CA TYR A 76 0.56 16.93 -12.48
C TYR A 76 -0.52 18.02 -12.32
N SER A 77 -1.19 18.41 -13.42
CA SER A 77 -2.14 19.52 -13.42
C SER A 77 -3.49 19.20 -14.09
N GLN A 78 -3.69 17.96 -14.52
CA GLN A 78 -4.95 17.54 -15.12
C GLN A 78 -5.93 17.04 -14.06
N PRO A 79 -7.23 16.99 -14.34
CA PRO A 79 -8.19 16.30 -13.48
C PRO A 79 -7.80 14.83 -13.30
N PHE A 80 -8.16 14.27 -12.13
CA PHE A 80 -7.90 12.87 -11.79
C PHE A 80 -9.06 12.28 -11.01
N TYR A 81 -9.00 10.99 -10.77
CA TYR A 81 -10.05 10.19 -10.15
C TYR A 81 -9.48 9.30 -9.05
N ILE A 82 -10.23 9.12 -7.98
CA ILE A 82 -10.00 8.10 -6.96
C ILE A 82 -11.07 7.02 -7.16
N LYS A 83 -10.64 5.81 -7.42
CA LYS A 83 -11.54 4.69 -7.71
C LYS A 83 -11.49 3.69 -6.57
N VAL A 84 -12.64 3.09 -6.28
CA VAL A 84 -12.80 2.00 -5.30
C VAL A 84 -13.34 0.79 -6.04
N TYR A 85 -12.64 -0.33 -5.93
CA TYR A 85 -13.09 -1.64 -6.41
C TYR A 85 -13.86 -2.32 -5.30
N ASP A 86 -15.03 -2.87 -5.61
CA ASP A 86 -15.86 -3.59 -4.68
C ASP A 86 -16.23 -2.76 -3.43
N PRO A 87 -16.95 -1.63 -3.59
CA PRO A 87 -17.18 -0.68 -2.50
C PRO A 87 -18.34 -1.03 -1.58
N ASP A 88 -19.17 -2.01 -1.92
CA ASP A 88 -20.28 -2.49 -1.11
C ASP A 88 -20.00 -3.89 -0.57
N THR A 89 -20.89 -4.42 0.24
CA THR A 89 -20.76 -5.78 0.75
C THR A 89 -21.67 -6.72 -0.03
N GLY A 90 -21.06 -7.76 -0.60
CA GLY A 90 -21.73 -8.73 -1.46
C GLY A 90 -20.75 -9.57 -2.25
N GLY A 91 -21.24 -10.26 -3.28
CA GLY A 91 -20.41 -10.99 -4.24
C GLY A 91 -19.67 -12.21 -3.70
N GLU A 92 -18.48 -12.46 -4.27
CA GLU A 92 -17.70 -13.68 -3.99
C GLU A 92 -16.49 -13.45 -3.07
N VAL A 93 -16.03 -12.20 -2.93
CA VAL A 93 -14.78 -11.90 -2.21
C VAL A 93 -15.00 -11.46 -0.78
N ASP A 94 -16.13 -10.85 -0.50
CA ASP A 94 -16.48 -10.32 0.82
C ASP A 94 -16.78 -11.40 1.85
N GLU A 95 -16.76 -11.01 3.11
CA GLU A 95 -16.96 -11.90 4.23
C GLU A 95 -18.35 -11.72 4.82
N ILE A 96 -19.25 -12.69 4.55
CA ILE A 96 -20.61 -12.67 5.05
C ILE A 96 -20.69 -13.18 6.50
N ASN A 97 -21.44 -12.46 7.34
CA ASN A 97 -21.85 -12.95 8.64
C ASN A 97 -23.38 -13.03 8.73
N GLY A 98 -23.93 -14.19 8.40
CA GLY A 98 -25.37 -14.44 8.40
C GLY A 98 -26.06 -14.04 7.10
N LEU A 99 -26.57 -12.84 6.98
CA LEU A 99 -27.17 -12.26 5.78
C LEU A 99 -26.48 -10.93 5.49
N TRP A 100 -26.31 -10.61 4.22
CA TRP A 100 -25.80 -9.31 3.82
C TRP A 100 -26.67 -8.17 4.39
N ASP A 101 -26.12 -7.34 5.30
CA ASP A 101 -26.83 -6.19 5.89
C ASP A 101 -25.91 -4.99 6.14
N THR A 102 -24.66 -5.08 5.75
CA THR A 102 -23.65 -4.06 5.99
C THR A 102 -23.79 -2.87 5.04
N ARG A 103 -23.48 -1.71 5.55
CA ARG A 103 -23.40 -0.47 4.80
C ARG A 103 -22.04 0.19 5.02
N MET A 104 -21.36 0.44 3.91
CA MET A 104 -20.05 1.10 3.89
C MET A 104 -20.16 2.55 3.41
N SER A 105 -19.36 3.43 3.97
CA SER A 105 -19.22 4.82 3.54
C SER A 105 -17.83 5.11 3.06
N TYR A 106 -17.71 5.73 1.89
CA TYR A 106 -16.45 6.26 1.39
C TYR A 106 -16.56 7.78 1.27
N SER A 107 -15.60 8.50 1.86
CA SER A 107 -15.58 9.96 1.87
C SER A 107 -14.22 10.49 1.48
N VAL A 108 -14.17 11.34 0.44
CA VAL A 108 -12.94 11.96 -0.08
C VAL A 108 -12.84 13.38 0.43
N TYR A 109 -11.69 13.71 1.03
CA TYR A 109 -11.37 15.03 1.57
C TYR A 109 -10.15 15.61 0.88
N GLY A 110 -10.10 16.95 0.79
CA GLY A 110 -8.96 17.73 0.35
C GLY A 110 -8.86 19.04 1.12
N GLY A 111 -8.05 19.98 0.59
CA GLY A 111 -7.87 21.29 1.20
C GLY A 111 -7.13 21.25 2.54
N LYS A 112 -7.03 22.41 3.18
CA LYS A 112 -6.28 22.59 4.41
C LYS A 112 -6.74 21.62 5.51
N GLU A 113 -5.78 21.04 6.23
CA GLU A 113 -5.98 20.11 7.35
C GLU A 113 -6.49 18.71 6.93
N SER A 114 -6.59 18.40 5.63
CA SER A 114 -6.96 17.05 5.22
C SER A 114 -5.87 16.02 5.58
N TRP A 115 -4.62 16.46 5.71
CA TRP A 115 -3.50 15.65 6.17
C TRP A 115 -2.80 16.25 7.40
N SER A 116 -2.58 17.57 7.43
CA SER A 116 -1.78 18.24 8.48
C SER A 116 -2.44 18.33 9.84
N ASN A 117 -3.71 18.01 9.98
CA ASN A 117 -4.36 17.86 11.29
C ASN A 117 -3.89 16.55 11.94
N ASP A 118 -3.52 16.59 13.21
CA ASP A 118 -3.00 15.41 13.93
C ASP A 118 -4.00 14.25 13.95
N ASP A 119 -5.30 14.52 14.04
CA ASP A 119 -6.35 13.50 14.02
C ASP A 119 -6.61 12.94 12.60
N ALA A 120 -6.13 13.63 11.54
CA ALA A 120 -6.39 13.23 10.16
C ALA A 120 -5.80 11.85 9.78
N LYS A 121 -4.82 11.37 10.55
CA LYS A 121 -4.15 10.08 10.32
C LYS A 121 -5.12 8.90 10.40
N GLY A 122 -6.22 9.05 11.14
CA GLY A 122 -7.34 8.10 11.15
C GLY A 122 -7.02 6.74 11.78
N ILE A 123 -6.05 6.68 12.69
CA ILE A 123 -5.66 5.44 13.37
C ILE A 123 -6.70 5.01 14.40
N GLN A 124 -7.44 5.96 14.92
CA GLN A 124 -8.69 5.74 15.66
C GLN A 124 -9.62 6.88 15.28
N PRO A 125 -10.81 6.61 14.74
CA PRO A 125 -11.71 7.64 14.22
C PRO A 125 -12.31 8.50 15.33
N SER A 126 -11.50 9.36 15.93
CA SER A 126 -11.85 10.27 17.02
C SER A 126 -11.47 11.71 16.67
N GLY A 127 -12.01 12.68 17.42
CA GLY A 127 -11.68 14.10 17.22
C GLY A 127 -12.00 14.59 15.80
N SER A 128 -11.03 15.20 15.17
CA SER A 128 -11.13 15.81 13.84
C SER A 128 -10.64 14.90 12.69
N TYR A 129 -10.74 13.58 12.83
CA TYR A 129 -10.27 12.63 11.79
C TYR A 129 -10.88 12.91 10.39
N ARG A 130 -12.07 13.48 10.33
CA ARG A 130 -12.72 13.98 9.10
C ARG A 130 -12.32 15.42 8.74
N SER A 131 -11.17 15.91 9.23
CA SER A 131 -10.66 17.24 8.87
C SER A 131 -10.39 17.40 7.39
N GLY A 132 -10.34 18.64 6.92
CA GLY A 132 -10.28 18.99 5.52
C GLY A 132 -11.65 19.39 4.95
N THR A 133 -11.71 19.61 3.65
CA THR A 133 -12.94 19.90 2.91
C THR A 133 -13.49 18.60 2.31
N LEU A 134 -14.71 18.22 2.62
CA LEU A 134 -15.38 17.09 1.98
C LEU A 134 -15.63 17.41 0.50
N LEU A 135 -15.02 16.64 -0.40
CA LEU A 135 -15.13 16.80 -1.84
C LEU A 135 -16.17 15.85 -2.45
N ALA A 136 -16.24 14.63 -1.96
CA ALA A 136 -17.21 13.64 -2.39
C ALA A 136 -17.48 12.63 -1.26
N SER A 137 -18.67 12.06 -1.23
CA SER A 137 -19.02 10.98 -0.32
C SER A 137 -20.12 10.12 -0.92
N LYS A 138 -20.06 8.81 -0.66
CA LYS A 138 -21.12 7.88 -1.04
C LYS A 138 -21.21 6.75 -0.03
N VAL A 139 -22.44 6.36 0.27
CA VAL A 139 -22.78 5.18 1.04
C VAL A 139 -23.18 4.08 0.07
N PHE A 140 -22.61 2.91 0.26
CA PHE A 140 -22.94 1.68 -0.42
C PHE A 140 -23.67 0.75 0.54
N GLY A 141 -24.50 -0.09 0.01
CA GLY A 141 -25.24 -1.13 0.73
C GLY A 141 -24.96 -2.47 0.11
N MET A 142 -26.00 -3.20 -0.25
CA MET A 142 -25.95 -4.52 -0.87
C MET A 142 -26.54 -4.42 -2.28
N ASP A 143 -25.86 -3.73 -3.17
CA ASP A 143 -26.34 -3.49 -4.54
C ASP A 143 -25.42 -4.22 -5.52
N ASP A 144 -25.86 -5.38 -6.01
CA ASP A 144 -25.13 -6.27 -6.95
C ASP A 144 -24.45 -5.55 -8.13
N ARG A 145 -24.79 -4.29 -8.39
CA ARG A 145 -24.12 -3.49 -9.44
C ARG A 145 -22.71 -3.04 -9.08
N TYR A 146 -22.33 -3.13 -7.81
CA TYR A 146 -21.02 -2.72 -7.32
C TYR A 146 -20.17 -3.91 -6.91
N ASP A 147 -20.75 -5.11 -6.83
CA ASP A 147 -20.00 -6.35 -6.57
C ASP A 147 -18.94 -6.54 -7.65
N ASP A 148 -17.67 -6.67 -7.26
CA ASP A 148 -16.53 -6.88 -8.16
C ASP A 148 -16.33 -5.75 -9.21
N GLU A 149 -16.91 -4.57 -9.01
CA GLU A 149 -16.89 -3.45 -9.96
C GLU A 149 -16.19 -2.20 -9.40
N TRP A 150 -15.68 -1.37 -10.31
CA TRP A 150 -15.05 -0.10 -9.94
C TRP A 150 -16.08 1.01 -9.80
N TYR A 151 -16.09 1.69 -8.65
CA TYR A 151 -16.76 2.98 -8.49
C TYR A 151 -15.75 4.12 -8.58
N THR A 152 -16.10 5.20 -9.29
CA THR A 152 -15.20 6.33 -9.57
C THR A 152 -15.67 7.60 -8.88
N PHE A 153 -14.84 8.15 -7.99
CA PHE A 153 -15.00 9.49 -7.44
C PHE A 153 -14.22 10.51 -8.27
N GLY A 154 -14.78 11.69 -8.47
CA GLY A 154 -14.16 12.78 -9.22
C GLY A 154 -14.99 13.22 -10.42
N PRO A 155 -14.43 14.00 -11.38
CA PRO A 155 -13.02 14.44 -11.40
C PRO A 155 -12.66 15.42 -10.28
N PHE A 156 -11.43 15.29 -9.76
CA PHE A 156 -10.84 16.23 -8.83
C PHE A 156 -9.72 17.03 -9.51
N ASN A 157 -9.53 18.30 -9.10
CA ASN A 157 -8.36 19.06 -9.53
C ASN A 157 -7.25 18.91 -8.49
N PRO A 158 -5.98 18.77 -8.86
CA PRO A 158 -4.87 18.62 -7.91
C PRO A 158 -4.86 19.69 -6.80
N THR A 159 -5.17 20.93 -7.12
CA THR A 159 -5.19 22.07 -6.18
C THR A 159 -6.35 22.04 -5.16
N GLU A 160 -7.27 21.08 -5.26
CA GLU A 160 -8.28 20.82 -4.23
C GLU A 160 -7.72 20.02 -3.06
N GLY A 161 -6.54 19.38 -3.22
CA GLY A 161 -5.81 18.71 -2.14
C GLY A 161 -5.10 19.70 -1.22
N GLU A 162 -4.58 19.21 -0.11
CA GLU A 162 -3.70 19.97 0.77
C GLU A 162 -2.30 20.03 0.15
N MET A 163 -1.76 21.22 -0.03
CA MET A 163 -0.39 21.41 -0.53
C MET A 163 0.61 21.06 0.58
N VAL A 164 1.46 20.08 0.32
CA VAL A 164 2.46 19.59 1.27
C VAL A 164 3.83 19.56 0.59
N ASP A 165 4.67 20.53 0.90
CA ASP A 165 6.01 20.67 0.30
C ASP A 165 6.92 19.48 0.60
N GLU A 166 6.78 18.88 1.77
CA GLU A 166 7.54 17.70 2.19
C GLU A 166 7.33 16.51 1.25
N PHE A 167 6.12 16.32 0.77
CA PHE A 167 5.79 15.27 -0.21
C PHE A 167 5.94 15.73 -1.66
N GLY A 168 6.20 17.02 -1.91
CA GLY A 168 6.30 17.57 -3.24
C GLY A 168 5.00 17.49 -4.04
N GLY A 169 3.86 17.59 -3.38
CA GLY A 169 2.55 17.38 -4.01
C GLY A 169 1.36 17.87 -3.21
N TYR A 170 0.19 17.55 -3.73
CA TYR A 170 -1.10 17.77 -3.10
C TYR A 170 -1.60 16.46 -2.50
N ILE A 171 -2.09 16.50 -1.26
CA ILE A 171 -2.59 15.32 -0.54
C ILE A 171 -4.10 15.33 -0.48
N PHE A 172 -4.69 14.21 -0.86
CA PHE A 172 -6.11 13.90 -0.71
C PHE A 172 -6.25 12.75 0.29
N LYS A 173 -7.32 12.76 1.07
CA LYS A 173 -7.64 11.71 2.03
C LYS A 173 -8.92 11.00 1.60
N ILE A 174 -8.93 9.67 1.67
CA ILE A 174 -10.16 8.88 1.61
C ILE A 174 -10.32 8.13 2.93
N ILE A 175 -11.55 8.11 3.44
CA ILE A 175 -11.93 7.35 4.61
C ILE A 175 -12.99 6.34 4.17
N CYS A 176 -12.74 5.05 4.45
CA CYS A 176 -13.72 3.97 4.41
C CYS A 176 -14.23 3.76 5.84
N GLU A 177 -15.55 3.64 6.02
CA GLU A 177 -16.16 3.44 7.33
C GLU A 177 -17.34 2.47 7.23
N GLY A 178 -17.37 1.46 8.12
CA GLY A 178 -18.52 0.62 8.37
C GLY A 178 -19.58 1.37 9.16
N ILE A 179 -20.77 1.57 8.57
CA ILE A 179 -21.86 2.34 9.20
C ILE A 179 -22.77 1.44 10.03
N SER A 180 -23.11 0.27 9.51
CA SER A 180 -24.00 -0.71 10.12
C SER A 180 -23.75 -2.10 9.55
N GLY A 181 -24.30 -3.14 10.20
CA GLY A 181 -24.07 -4.52 9.83
C GLY A 181 -22.72 -5.03 10.34
N ASP A 182 -22.44 -6.29 10.09
CA ASP A 182 -21.28 -7.00 10.61
C ASP A 182 -20.50 -7.81 9.54
N ASP A 183 -20.84 -7.64 8.26
CA ASP A 183 -20.08 -8.25 7.17
C ASP A 183 -18.76 -7.52 6.94
N GLY A 184 -17.78 -8.22 6.39
CA GLY A 184 -16.47 -7.67 6.02
C GLY A 184 -16.39 -7.30 4.55
N ASN A 185 -16.11 -6.03 4.27
CA ASN A 185 -15.89 -5.50 2.93
C ASN A 185 -14.41 -5.59 2.53
N LEU A 186 -14.13 -6.25 1.41
CA LEU A 186 -12.79 -6.42 0.84
C LEU A 186 -12.64 -5.59 -0.44
N TYR A 187 -11.89 -4.53 -0.36
CA TYR A 187 -11.82 -3.54 -1.43
C TYR A 187 -10.38 -3.19 -1.82
N ARG A 188 -10.26 -2.42 -2.90
CA ARG A 188 -8.99 -1.83 -3.37
C ARG A 188 -9.22 -0.40 -3.83
N TYR A 189 -8.15 0.39 -3.84
CA TYR A 189 -8.19 1.70 -4.49
C TYR A 189 -7.36 1.73 -5.76
N PHE A 190 -7.63 2.73 -6.58
CA PHE A 190 -6.80 3.11 -7.72
C PHE A 190 -6.81 4.62 -7.93
N LEU A 191 -5.63 5.22 -8.03
CA LEU A 191 -5.46 6.62 -8.39
C LEU A 191 -5.30 6.74 -9.91
N SER A 192 -6.31 7.30 -10.61
CA SER A 192 -6.41 7.24 -12.08
C SER A 192 -6.46 8.62 -12.74
N THR A 193 -5.85 8.74 -13.91
CA THR A 193 -6.03 9.90 -14.80
C THR A 193 -7.32 9.81 -15.62
N GLU A 194 -7.94 8.62 -15.69
CA GLU A 194 -9.11 8.34 -16.53
C GLU A 194 -10.29 7.79 -15.70
N PRO A 195 -11.54 8.17 -16.03
CA PRO A 195 -12.70 7.72 -15.26
C PRO A 195 -13.04 6.25 -15.49
N GLU A 196 -12.90 5.73 -16.70
CA GLU A 196 -13.30 4.36 -17.06
C GLU A 196 -12.16 3.36 -16.92
N GLU A 197 -10.93 3.76 -17.29
CA GLU A 197 -9.77 2.91 -17.27
C GLU A 197 -8.88 3.19 -16.04
N ASN A 198 -8.11 2.19 -15.62
CA ASN A 198 -7.15 2.34 -14.53
C ASN A 198 -5.80 2.79 -15.11
N THR A 199 -5.60 4.10 -15.24
CA THR A 199 -4.37 4.71 -15.77
C THR A 199 -3.69 5.53 -14.68
N ALA A 200 -2.49 5.10 -14.25
CA ALA A 200 -1.77 5.70 -13.14
C ALA A 200 -1.32 7.15 -13.40
N ILE A 201 -1.20 7.92 -12.33
CA ILE A 201 -0.53 9.22 -12.33
C ILE A 201 0.97 8.99 -12.14
N GLU A 202 1.79 9.48 -13.07
CA GLU A 202 3.25 9.42 -12.95
C GLU A 202 3.72 10.13 -11.68
N ASP A 203 4.62 9.51 -10.90
CA ASP A 203 5.10 9.98 -9.58
C ASP A 203 3.99 10.17 -8.50
N GLY A 204 2.77 9.75 -8.77
CA GLY A 204 1.75 9.61 -7.75
C GLY A 204 2.14 8.53 -6.72
N ASN A 205 1.60 8.58 -5.51
CA ASN A 205 1.77 7.54 -4.49
C ASN A 205 0.56 7.52 -3.58
N ALA A 206 0.38 6.42 -2.86
CA ALA A 206 -0.58 6.35 -1.78
C ALA A 206 0.13 5.93 -0.49
N PHE A 207 -0.43 6.30 0.65
CA PHE A 207 0.09 5.91 1.94
C PHE A 207 -1.01 5.91 3.00
N THR A 208 -0.75 5.21 4.08
CA THR A 208 -1.58 5.20 5.30
C THR A 208 -0.67 5.16 6.52
N TYR A 209 -1.22 5.33 7.70
CA TYR A 209 -0.52 5.20 8.99
C TYR A 209 -0.90 3.92 9.74
N GLU A 210 -2.03 3.33 9.35
CA GLU A 210 -2.50 2.04 9.82
C GLU A 210 -3.03 1.26 8.62
N TYR A 211 -2.80 -0.04 8.63
CA TYR A 211 -3.14 -0.91 7.52
C TYR A 211 -3.97 -2.07 8.04
N SER A 212 -5.24 -2.13 7.66
CA SER A 212 -6.14 -3.27 7.87
C SER A 212 -6.31 -4.01 6.54
N PHE A 213 -5.92 -5.27 6.50
CA PHE A 213 -5.90 -6.02 5.25
C PHE A 213 -6.12 -7.52 5.42
N ARG A 214 -6.60 -8.14 4.34
CA ARG A 214 -6.76 -9.58 4.20
C ARG A 214 -5.43 -10.21 3.80
N MET A 215 -5.07 -11.30 4.48
CA MET A 215 -3.91 -12.12 4.13
C MET A 215 -4.22 -13.12 3.04
N TRP A 216 -3.22 -13.48 2.23
CA TRP A 216 -3.29 -14.67 1.38
C TRP A 216 -3.44 -15.92 2.22
N ASN A 217 -4.34 -16.82 1.82
CA ASN A 217 -4.56 -18.09 2.52
C ASN A 217 -3.56 -19.19 2.10
N ASN A 218 -2.29 -18.84 2.00
CA ASN A 218 -1.21 -19.81 1.71
C ASN A 218 0.17 -19.24 2.12
N SER A 219 1.15 -20.12 2.28
CA SER A 219 2.52 -19.76 2.70
C SER A 219 3.44 -19.32 1.57
N ASP A 220 3.00 -19.40 0.32
CA ASP A 220 3.86 -19.12 -0.83
C ASP A 220 3.78 -17.63 -1.21
N ASN A 221 2.71 -16.97 -0.81
CA ASN A 221 2.53 -15.53 -0.95
C ASN A 221 2.95 -14.82 0.34
N ILE A 222 3.84 -13.87 0.22
CA ILE A 222 4.30 -13.00 1.30
C ILE A 222 3.71 -11.62 1.05
N SER A 223 2.99 -11.08 2.03
CA SER A 223 2.53 -9.69 1.97
C SER A 223 3.57 -8.77 2.58
N HIS A 224 3.68 -7.56 2.04
CA HIS A 224 4.72 -6.59 2.37
C HIS A 224 4.10 -5.25 2.74
N ILE A 225 4.62 -4.60 3.78
CA ILE A 225 4.26 -3.23 4.17
C ILE A 225 5.54 -2.44 4.37
N TYR A 226 5.55 -1.19 3.89
CA TYR A 226 6.76 -0.39 3.76
C TYR A 226 6.71 0.90 4.60
N PRO A 227 6.93 0.85 5.94
CA PRO A 227 7.06 2.06 6.75
C PRO A 227 8.30 2.86 6.33
N TYR A 228 8.13 4.17 6.17
CA TYR A 228 9.22 5.08 5.86
C TYR A 228 9.97 5.49 7.13
N ILE A 229 11.29 5.47 7.06
CA ILE A 229 12.18 5.83 8.17
C ILE A 229 12.84 7.17 7.86
N ASP A 230 12.44 8.19 8.58
CA ASP A 230 13.00 9.54 8.47
C ASP A 230 14.33 9.69 9.22
N THR A 231 14.93 10.88 9.15
CA THR A 231 16.20 11.20 9.82
C THR A 231 16.11 11.34 11.34
N ALA A 232 14.90 11.50 11.88
CA ALA A 232 14.64 11.66 13.32
C ALA A 232 14.42 10.32 14.03
N THR A 233 14.15 9.26 13.28
CA THR A 233 13.80 7.94 13.82
C THR A 233 15.01 7.18 14.33
N ILE A 234 15.02 6.85 15.63
CA ILE A 234 16.07 6.07 16.31
C ILE A 234 15.64 4.63 16.53
N PHE A 235 14.38 4.41 16.88
CA PHE A 235 13.74 3.11 16.94
C PHE A 235 12.28 3.24 16.55
N VAL A 236 11.72 2.15 16.11
CA VAL A 236 10.29 2.03 15.83
C VAL A 236 9.64 1.02 16.77
N LYS A 237 8.40 1.26 17.08
CA LYS A 237 7.50 0.35 17.75
C LYS A 237 6.47 -0.12 16.71
N GLN A 238 6.61 -1.35 16.25
CA GLN A 238 5.61 -2.00 15.42
C GLN A 238 4.54 -2.58 16.33
N VAL A 239 3.28 -2.33 16.01
CA VAL A 239 2.11 -2.84 16.73
C VAL A 239 1.26 -3.59 15.73
N ASN A 240 0.82 -4.80 16.10
CA ASN A 240 -0.07 -5.60 15.26
C ASN A 240 -1.20 -6.22 16.09
N PHE A 241 -2.31 -6.50 15.42
CA PHE A 241 -3.54 -7.00 16.00
C PHE A 241 -4.09 -8.11 15.10
N ASP A 242 -4.66 -9.11 15.72
CA ASP A 242 -5.43 -10.18 15.10
C ASP A 242 -4.69 -11.00 14.02
N TRP A 243 -3.38 -11.26 14.24
CA TRP A 243 -2.60 -12.13 13.35
C TRP A 243 -2.81 -13.64 13.63
N ASP A 244 -3.56 -14.00 14.65
CA ASP A 244 -4.00 -15.36 15.00
C ASP A 244 -2.88 -16.38 15.24
N ASP A 245 -1.67 -15.97 15.60
CA ASP A 245 -0.50 -16.85 15.73
C ASP A 245 -0.20 -17.72 14.48
N ASP A 246 -0.79 -17.39 13.31
CA ASP A 246 -0.79 -18.25 12.11
C ASP A 246 0.39 -18.00 11.16
N GLY A 247 1.42 -17.30 11.60
CA GLY A 247 2.54 -16.99 10.73
C GLY A 247 3.74 -16.37 11.39
N TYR A 248 4.38 -15.47 10.68
CA TYR A 248 5.57 -14.72 11.10
C TYR A 248 5.50 -13.30 10.53
N ILE A 249 5.93 -12.31 11.32
CA ILE A 249 6.27 -10.99 10.80
C ILE A 249 7.79 -10.90 10.80
N ARG A 250 8.37 -10.71 9.61
CA ARG A 250 9.81 -10.60 9.40
C ARG A 250 10.15 -9.20 8.89
N VAL A 251 11.08 -8.54 9.55
CA VAL A 251 11.56 -7.21 9.17
C VAL A 251 12.84 -7.34 8.35
N VAL A 252 12.81 -6.80 7.14
CA VAL A 252 13.92 -6.82 6.19
C VAL A 252 14.31 -5.38 5.85
N SER A 253 15.60 -5.16 5.66
CA SER A 253 16.15 -3.91 5.14
C SER A 253 17.46 -4.18 4.40
N ARG A 254 18.11 -3.14 3.92
CA ARG A 254 19.43 -3.24 3.29
C ARG A 254 20.50 -3.84 4.21
N VAL A 255 20.34 -3.73 5.51
CA VAL A 255 21.30 -4.21 6.53
C VAL A 255 20.76 -5.35 7.38
N ARG A 256 19.44 -5.55 7.45
CA ARG A 256 18.82 -6.62 8.25
C ARG A 256 18.61 -7.88 7.42
N ARG A 257 18.99 -9.00 8.01
CA ARG A 257 18.81 -10.34 7.41
C ARG A 257 17.52 -11.04 7.85
N GLY A 258 16.53 -10.26 8.25
CA GLY A 258 15.25 -10.73 8.78
C GLY A 258 15.27 -10.79 10.31
N LEU A 259 14.73 -9.75 10.94
CA LEU A 259 14.40 -9.76 12.37
C LEU A 259 12.95 -10.23 12.49
N LEU A 260 12.65 -11.15 13.39
CA LEU A 260 11.27 -11.54 13.68
C LEU A 260 10.68 -10.56 14.68
N ALA A 261 9.52 -10.00 14.34
CA ALA A 261 8.67 -9.27 15.26
C ALA A 261 7.73 -10.24 16.00
N THR A 262 7.27 -9.83 17.17
CA THR A 262 6.23 -10.57 17.90
C THR A 262 4.92 -10.45 17.13
N ILE A 263 4.21 -11.54 17.01
CA ILE A 263 2.90 -11.61 16.37
C ILE A 263 1.80 -11.65 17.43
N SER A 264 0.66 -11.07 17.10
CA SER A 264 -0.57 -11.13 17.89
C SER A 264 -1.24 -12.51 17.74
N ASN A 265 -2.12 -12.79 18.67
CA ASN A 265 -3.14 -13.82 18.55
C ASN A 265 -4.51 -13.15 18.46
N GLU A 266 -5.56 -13.92 18.47
CA GLU A 266 -6.94 -13.45 18.44
C GLU A 266 -7.20 -12.35 19.50
N ASP A 267 -7.79 -11.25 19.09
CA ASP A 267 -8.24 -10.11 19.91
C ASP A 267 -7.19 -9.48 20.85
N ASN A 268 -5.92 -9.49 20.44
CA ASN A 268 -4.83 -8.92 21.24
C ASN A 268 -3.89 -8.03 20.42
N TRP A 269 -3.59 -6.87 20.97
CA TRP A 269 -2.52 -6.00 20.49
C TRP A 269 -1.17 -6.45 21.01
N VAL A 270 -0.18 -6.56 20.12
CA VAL A 270 1.19 -6.95 20.47
C VAL A 270 2.19 -5.98 19.83
N GLU A 271 3.22 -5.62 20.59
CA GLU A 271 4.24 -4.68 20.16
C GLU A 271 5.63 -5.32 20.00
N SER A 272 6.42 -4.79 19.08
CA SER A 272 7.84 -5.08 18.93
C SER A 272 8.63 -3.81 18.76
N LYS A 273 9.75 -3.66 19.51
CA LYS A 273 10.66 -2.52 19.38
C LYS A 273 11.86 -2.89 18.53
N ILE A 274 12.13 -2.08 17.53
CA ILE A 274 13.20 -2.30 16.56
C ILE A 274 14.08 -1.05 16.52
N LYS A 275 15.34 -1.20 16.88
CA LYS A 275 16.32 -0.12 16.75
C LYS A 275 16.65 0.09 15.27
N ILE A 276 16.69 1.33 14.82
CA ILE A 276 17.02 1.72 13.44
C ILE A 276 18.54 1.87 13.30
N ASP A 277 19.09 1.32 12.23
CA ASP A 277 20.47 1.51 11.82
C ASP A 277 20.59 2.73 10.89
N GLN A 278 21.74 3.36 10.87
CA GLN A 278 21.94 4.60 10.10
C GLN A 278 21.72 4.41 8.58
N GLU A 279 22.00 3.23 8.07
CA GLU A 279 21.80 2.88 6.67
C GLU A 279 20.32 2.66 6.29
N GLU A 280 19.43 2.59 7.28
CA GLU A 280 17.97 2.45 7.08
C GLU A 280 17.26 3.80 6.98
N ILE A 281 17.92 4.90 7.38
CA ILE A 281 17.37 6.26 7.35
C ILE A 281 17.12 6.70 5.89
N ASN A 282 16.08 7.47 5.67
CA ASN A 282 15.59 7.93 4.36
C ASN A 282 15.24 6.78 3.39
N SER A 283 14.80 5.67 3.94
CA SER A 283 14.32 4.53 3.16
C SER A 283 13.20 3.81 3.89
N SER A 284 12.43 3.00 3.16
CA SER A 284 11.43 2.14 3.78
C SER A 284 12.07 0.86 4.34
N LEU A 285 11.56 0.38 5.47
CA LEU A 285 11.71 -1.01 5.87
C LEU A 285 10.71 -1.87 5.09
N ASP A 286 10.88 -3.19 5.14
CA ASP A 286 9.95 -4.17 4.59
C ASP A 286 9.48 -5.09 5.73
N PHE A 287 8.24 -4.93 6.14
CA PHE A 287 7.56 -5.83 7.06
C PHE A 287 6.85 -6.91 6.24
N GLN A 288 7.33 -8.13 6.35
CA GLN A 288 6.89 -9.28 5.59
C GLN A 288 5.98 -10.16 6.43
N PHE A 289 4.74 -10.32 5.99
CA PHE A 289 3.74 -11.19 6.61
C PHE A 289 3.74 -12.55 5.90
N ILE A 290 4.07 -13.60 6.62
CA ILE A 290 4.32 -14.94 6.08
C ILE A 290 3.46 -15.95 6.84
N LYS A 291 2.46 -16.54 6.20
CA LYS A 291 1.67 -17.62 6.81
C LYS A 291 2.45 -18.90 6.97
N LYS A 292 2.09 -19.70 7.97
CA LYS A 292 2.57 -21.09 8.12
C LYS A 292 2.19 -21.93 6.90
N LYS A 293 2.98 -22.97 6.60
CA LYS A 293 2.71 -23.88 5.48
C LYS A 293 1.38 -24.61 5.54
N SER A 294 0.83 -24.77 6.74
CA SER A 294 -0.48 -25.37 6.98
C SER A 294 -1.27 -24.39 7.81
N PRO A 295 -1.81 -23.33 7.21
CA PRO A 295 -2.56 -22.35 7.95
C PRO A 295 -3.79 -23.00 8.58
N LEU A 296 -4.00 -22.74 9.87
CA LEU A 296 -5.15 -23.23 10.63
C LEU A 296 -6.36 -22.32 10.36
N ILE A 297 -6.10 -21.03 10.13
CA ILE A 297 -7.10 -19.99 9.98
C ILE A 297 -7.15 -19.55 8.51
N ARG A 298 -8.36 -19.48 8.00
CA ARG A 298 -8.66 -18.93 6.69
C ARG A 298 -9.17 -17.50 6.85
N ASN A 299 -9.08 -16.75 5.76
CA ASN A 299 -9.57 -15.37 5.74
C ASN A 299 -9.03 -14.51 6.88
N ASN A 300 -7.76 -14.71 7.20
CA ASN A 300 -7.10 -14.03 8.29
C ASN A 300 -6.86 -12.56 7.92
N ASN A 301 -7.38 -11.68 8.72
CA ASN A 301 -7.18 -10.25 8.61
C ASN A 301 -6.11 -9.82 9.62
N VAL A 302 -5.49 -8.68 9.40
CA VAL A 302 -4.51 -8.14 10.32
C VAL A 302 -4.50 -6.61 10.26
N VAL A 303 -4.35 -6.00 11.42
CA VAL A 303 -4.11 -4.57 11.57
C VAL A 303 -2.66 -4.34 11.97
N ILE A 304 -2.01 -3.36 11.37
CA ILE A 304 -0.64 -2.97 11.71
C ILE A 304 -0.46 -1.46 11.70
N SER A 305 0.25 -0.95 12.70
CA SER A 305 0.78 0.42 12.74
C SER A 305 2.24 0.42 13.21
N VAL A 306 2.96 1.49 12.92
CA VAL A 306 4.35 1.69 13.34
C VAL A 306 4.54 3.10 13.86
N GLU A 307 5.05 3.22 15.08
CA GLU A 307 5.38 4.50 15.71
C GLU A 307 6.88 4.67 15.87
N ASN A 308 7.36 5.90 15.83
CA ASN A 308 8.73 6.23 16.23
C ASN A 308 8.86 6.37 17.77
N GLN A 309 10.03 6.73 18.27
CA GLN A 309 10.30 6.90 19.72
C GLN A 309 9.50 8.04 20.38
N TYR A 310 8.90 8.92 19.61
CA TYR A 310 8.10 10.04 20.09
C TYR A 310 6.59 9.70 20.12
N GLY A 311 6.20 8.52 19.64
CA GLY A 311 4.81 8.11 19.48
C GLY A 311 4.15 8.69 18.24
N GLU A 312 4.95 9.12 17.25
CA GLU A 312 4.46 9.58 15.97
C GLU A 312 4.36 8.39 15.02
N TYR A 313 3.22 8.25 14.39
CA TYR A 313 2.97 7.17 13.41
C TYR A 313 3.72 7.44 12.11
N LEU A 314 4.28 6.39 11.53
CA LEU A 314 5.04 6.43 10.28
C LEU A 314 4.17 6.08 9.08
N GLU A 315 4.42 6.74 7.96
CA GLU A 315 3.74 6.47 6.71
C GLU A 315 4.13 5.10 6.14
N PHE A 316 3.14 4.32 5.78
CA PHE A 316 3.29 3.14 4.93
C PHE A 316 3.07 3.54 3.48
N PHE A 317 4.12 3.76 2.72
CA PHE A 317 4.00 4.06 1.31
C PHE A 317 3.80 2.80 0.48
N THR A 318 2.77 2.79 -0.36
CA THR A 318 2.48 1.67 -1.28
C THR A 318 3.60 1.50 -2.32
N ILE A 319 4.26 2.60 -2.71
CA ILE A 319 5.52 2.58 -3.45
C ILE A 319 6.63 2.99 -2.49
N PRO A 320 7.48 2.05 -2.03
CA PRO A 320 8.42 2.33 -0.96
C PRO A 320 9.47 3.37 -1.35
N ILE A 321 9.72 4.31 -0.44
CA ILE A 321 10.73 5.35 -0.61
C ILE A 321 12.13 4.70 -0.59
N GLY A 322 12.94 5.00 -1.60
CA GLY A 322 14.25 4.39 -1.77
C GLY A 322 14.23 3.02 -2.46
N GLY A 323 13.05 2.60 -2.95
CA GLY A 323 12.80 1.33 -3.62
C GLY A 323 12.57 0.18 -2.65
N VAL A 324 12.07 -0.95 -3.18
CA VAL A 324 11.85 -2.16 -2.39
C VAL A 324 13.15 -2.63 -1.75
N PRO A 325 13.19 -2.83 -0.41
CA PRO A 325 14.38 -3.33 0.26
C PRO A 325 14.77 -4.71 -0.25
N VAL A 326 15.96 -4.82 -0.86
CA VAL A 326 16.46 -6.10 -1.35
C VAL A 326 17.39 -6.71 -0.31
N PHE A 327 16.98 -7.86 0.22
CA PHE A 327 17.86 -8.68 1.04
C PHE A 327 18.93 -9.32 0.15
N ASN A 328 20.19 -8.85 0.28
CA ASN A 328 21.37 -9.49 -0.33
C ASN A 328 22.01 -10.45 0.68
N PRO A 329 21.78 -11.77 0.59
CA PRO A 329 22.54 -12.72 1.40
C PRO A 329 23.98 -12.72 0.87
N ASN A 330 24.91 -12.08 1.59
CA ASN A 330 26.34 -12.32 1.39
C ASN A 330 26.64 -13.77 1.79
N LEU A 331 26.51 -14.68 0.86
CA LEU A 331 26.96 -16.07 1.02
C LEU A 331 28.50 -16.05 1.09
N ILE A 332 29.07 -16.01 2.28
CA ILE A 332 30.47 -16.33 2.49
C ILE A 332 30.58 -17.86 2.38
N VAL A 333 30.91 -18.33 1.18
CA VAL A 333 31.26 -19.74 0.97
C VAL A 333 32.67 -19.94 1.54
N ASN A 334 32.79 -20.36 2.79
CA ASN A 334 34.05 -20.85 3.33
C ASN A 334 34.35 -22.18 2.68
N LYS A 335 35.40 -22.23 1.86
CA LYS A 335 35.94 -23.48 1.31
C LYS A 335 36.43 -24.31 2.49
N ILE A 336 35.76 -25.41 2.78
CA ILE A 336 36.28 -26.41 3.72
C ILE A 336 37.42 -27.10 2.98
N GLU A 337 38.65 -26.78 3.34
CA GLU A 337 39.80 -27.58 2.92
C GLU A 337 39.76 -28.90 3.69
N LYS A 338 39.73 -30.03 2.93
CA LYS A 338 39.81 -31.38 3.46
C LYS A 338 41.27 -31.77 3.71
#